data_2d4bb0db47db196d92bf34bfe1ba9a9b
#
_entry.id   2d4bb0db47db196d92bf34bfe1ba9a9b
#
_cell.length_a   1.000
_cell.length_b   1.000
_cell.length_c   1.000
_cell.angle_alpha   90.00
_cell.angle_beta   90.00
_cell.angle_gamma   90.00
#
_symmetry.space_group_name_H-M   'P 1'
#
loop_
_entity.id
_entity.type
_entity.pdbx_description
1 polymer ?
#
loop_
_entity_poly.entity_id
_entity_poly.type
_entity_poly.pdbx_seq_one_letter_code
_entity_poly.pdbx_strand_id
1 'polypeptide(L)'
;FTHPSVVYEHTRAAIAYGVHPVIGTTGLSPEQLNDLTEFSAKASVGGAVIPNFSVGMVLLQQAAAAAARFYDHAELTELHHNRKADAPSGTCIKTAELMEELGKSFNPEEVEEHESLAGCRGGQRDSGLRLHSVRLPGLVAHQEVMFGAPGETYTLRHDTIDRSAYRPGVLLTVRKVGSLSSRVYG
;
A
#
# COMPACT_ATOMS: atom_id res chain seq x y z
N PHE A 1 3.99 -14.36 -7.68
CA PHE A 1 2.55 -14.69 -7.80
C PHE A 1 2.30 -16.16 -7.42
N THR A 2 2.65 -16.50 -6.17
CA THR A 2 2.52 -17.84 -5.59
C THR A 2 1.67 -17.77 -4.32
N HIS A 3 1.98 -18.57 -3.32
CA HIS A 3 1.31 -18.56 -2.02
C HIS A 3 2.29 -18.12 -0.90
N PRO A 4 1.84 -17.42 0.15
CA PRO A 4 2.71 -16.99 1.25
C PRO A 4 3.58 -18.10 1.85
N SER A 5 3.07 -19.35 1.92
CA SER A 5 3.80 -20.48 2.50
C SER A 5 5.02 -20.96 1.67
N VAL A 6 5.13 -20.57 0.41
CA VAL A 6 6.21 -21.03 -0.50
C VAL A 6 7.00 -19.89 -1.13
N VAL A 7 6.57 -18.64 -0.98
CA VAL A 7 7.18 -17.49 -1.66
C VAL A 7 8.65 -17.31 -1.29
N TYR A 8 9.02 -17.54 -0.03
CA TYR A 8 10.40 -17.44 0.42
C TYR A 8 11.31 -18.45 -0.28
N GLU A 9 10.96 -19.74 -0.24
CA GLU A 9 11.74 -20.82 -0.85
C GLU A 9 11.84 -20.67 -2.37
N HIS A 10 10.73 -20.31 -3.02
CA HIS A 10 10.74 -20.07 -4.47
C HIS A 10 11.61 -18.88 -4.86
N THR A 11 11.64 -17.83 -4.04
CA THR A 11 12.50 -16.67 -4.28
C THR A 11 13.98 -17.02 -4.13
N ARG A 12 14.33 -17.76 -3.06
CA ARG A 12 15.70 -18.25 -2.88
C ARG A 12 16.16 -19.12 -4.04
N ALA A 13 15.32 -20.06 -4.48
CA ALA A 13 15.60 -20.91 -5.62
C ALA A 13 15.83 -20.09 -6.90
N ALA A 14 14.96 -19.12 -7.20
CA ALA A 14 15.11 -18.24 -8.36
C ALA A 14 16.47 -17.52 -8.34
N ILE A 15 16.84 -16.91 -7.22
CA ILE A 15 18.14 -16.23 -7.05
C ILE A 15 19.30 -17.21 -7.23
N ALA A 16 19.22 -18.42 -6.65
CA ALA A 16 20.26 -19.44 -6.78
C ALA A 16 20.50 -19.89 -8.23
N TYR A 17 19.44 -19.86 -9.05
CA TYR A 17 19.54 -20.16 -10.49
C TYR A 17 19.85 -18.93 -11.37
N GLY A 18 20.21 -17.79 -10.78
CA GLY A 18 20.53 -16.57 -11.52
C GLY A 18 19.32 -15.88 -12.15
N VAL A 19 18.10 -16.19 -11.69
CA VAL A 19 16.85 -15.61 -12.18
C VAL A 19 16.43 -14.44 -11.30
N HIS A 20 16.18 -13.28 -11.90
CA HIS A 20 15.71 -12.07 -11.23
C HIS A 20 14.24 -12.22 -10.80
N PRO A 21 13.92 -12.38 -9.50
CA PRO A 21 12.55 -12.58 -9.06
C PRO A 21 11.74 -11.28 -9.06
N VAL A 22 10.48 -11.36 -9.50
CA VAL A 22 9.45 -10.33 -9.32
C VAL A 22 8.35 -10.91 -8.46
N ILE A 23 8.25 -10.43 -7.24
CA ILE A 23 7.41 -11.00 -6.18
C ILE A 23 6.22 -10.09 -5.94
N GLY A 24 5.01 -10.61 -6.20
CA GLY A 24 3.74 -9.96 -5.90
C GLY A 24 2.96 -10.65 -4.77
N THR A 25 3.53 -11.73 -4.21
CA THR A 25 2.95 -12.45 -3.09
C THR A 25 3.34 -11.77 -1.78
N THR A 26 2.37 -11.50 -0.93
CA THR A 26 2.58 -10.98 0.42
C THR A 26 2.95 -12.08 1.41
N GLY A 27 3.35 -11.73 2.64
CA GLY A 27 3.59 -12.68 3.71
C GLY A 27 5.06 -13.03 3.96
N LEU A 28 6.01 -12.35 3.32
CA LEU A 28 7.42 -12.39 3.72
C LEU A 28 7.60 -11.61 5.03
N SER A 29 8.27 -12.22 6.01
CA SER A 29 8.63 -11.53 7.25
C SER A 29 9.83 -10.58 7.03
N PRO A 30 10.05 -9.60 7.93
CA PRO A 30 11.23 -8.74 7.88
C PRO A 30 12.55 -9.54 7.86
N GLU A 31 12.64 -10.64 8.63
CA GLU A 31 13.81 -11.50 8.67
C GLU A 31 14.04 -12.21 7.33
N GLN A 32 12.96 -12.70 6.71
CA GLN A 32 13.01 -13.32 5.38
C GLN A 32 13.42 -12.31 4.29
N LEU A 33 12.91 -11.07 4.37
CA LEU A 33 13.31 -10.00 3.45
C LEU A 33 14.80 -9.65 3.59
N ASN A 34 15.32 -9.60 4.82
CA ASN A 34 16.73 -9.35 5.08
C ASN A 34 17.61 -10.49 4.54
N ASP A 35 17.25 -11.76 4.81
CA ASP A 35 17.98 -12.93 4.27
C ASP A 35 18.00 -12.93 2.73
N LEU A 36 16.84 -12.69 2.09
CA LEU A 36 16.75 -12.61 0.63
C LEU A 36 17.61 -11.47 0.07
N THR A 37 17.69 -10.34 0.77
CA THR A 37 18.53 -9.20 0.37
C THR A 37 20.01 -9.57 0.42
N GLU A 38 20.47 -10.19 1.49
CA GLU A 38 21.85 -10.66 1.62
C GLU A 38 22.19 -11.74 0.60
N PHE A 39 21.29 -12.69 0.39
CA PHE A 39 21.46 -13.77 -0.58
C PHE A 39 21.53 -13.24 -2.02
N SER A 40 20.64 -12.30 -2.35
CA SER A 40 20.63 -11.58 -3.63
C SER A 40 21.95 -10.84 -3.87
N ALA A 41 22.47 -10.17 -2.84
CA ALA A 41 23.75 -9.45 -2.91
C ALA A 41 24.92 -10.41 -3.22
N LYS A 42 24.99 -11.55 -2.54
CA LYS A 42 26.02 -12.59 -2.76
C LYS A 42 25.95 -13.21 -4.16
N ALA A 43 24.75 -13.37 -4.69
CA ALA A 43 24.52 -13.95 -6.01
C ALA A 43 24.65 -12.94 -7.16
N SER A 44 24.76 -11.65 -6.88
CA SER A 44 24.68 -10.54 -7.86
C SER A 44 23.41 -10.59 -8.73
N VAL A 45 22.29 -11.03 -8.14
CA VAL A 45 20.98 -11.15 -8.79
C VAL A 45 20.02 -10.21 -8.09
N GLY A 46 19.61 -9.15 -8.75
CA GLY A 46 18.59 -8.23 -8.22
C GLY A 46 17.20 -8.83 -8.28
N GLY A 47 16.35 -8.43 -7.35
CA GLY A 47 14.95 -8.84 -7.31
C GLY A 47 14.04 -7.70 -6.86
N ALA A 48 12.74 -7.85 -7.00
CA ALA A 48 11.75 -6.86 -6.60
C ALA A 48 10.58 -7.50 -5.86
N VAL A 49 10.33 -7.05 -4.64
CA VAL A 49 9.12 -7.35 -3.87
C VAL A 49 8.17 -6.17 -4.01
N ILE A 50 7.06 -6.35 -4.67
CA ILE A 50 6.12 -5.27 -5.00
C ILE A 50 4.76 -5.59 -4.36
N PRO A 51 4.39 -4.89 -3.28
CA PRO A 51 3.13 -5.13 -2.58
C PRO A 51 1.91 -4.68 -3.40
N ASN A 52 2.10 -3.72 -4.33
CA ASN A 52 1.03 -3.24 -5.21
C ASN A 52 1.56 -2.86 -6.58
N PHE A 53 1.08 -3.54 -7.62
CA PHE A 53 1.44 -3.25 -9.02
C PHE A 53 0.55 -2.18 -9.68
N SER A 54 -0.38 -1.57 -8.96
CA SER A 54 -1.17 -0.47 -9.51
C SER A 54 -0.36 0.82 -9.54
N VAL A 55 0.05 1.25 -10.72
CA VAL A 55 0.77 2.53 -10.91
C VAL A 55 -0.08 3.70 -10.41
N GLY A 56 -1.39 3.69 -10.70
CA GLY A 56 -2.30 4.74 -10.23
C GLY A 56 -2.39 4.80 -8.70
N MET A 57 -2.34 3.63 -8.02
CA MET A 57 -2.34 3.60 -6.56
C MET A 57 -1.02 4.17 -5.98
N VAL A 58 0.12 3.84 -6.57
CA VAL A 58 1.41 4.41 -6.17
C VAL A 58 1.42 5.94 -6.35
N LEU A 59 0.88 6.44 -7.46
CA LEU A 59 0.75 7.88 -7.70
C LEU A 59 -0.18 8.55 -6.69
N LEU A 60 -1.31 7.92 -6.33
CA LEU A 60 -2.18 8.42 -5.27
C LEU A 60 -1.44 8.51 -3.93
N GLN A 61 -0.69 7.48 -3.56
CA GLN A 61 0.09 7.45 -2.32
C GLN A 61 1.12 8.58 -2.27
N GLN A 62 1.87 8.78 -3.35
CA GLN A 62 2.85 9.87 -3.46
C GLN A 62 2.18 11.24 -3.38
N ALA A 63 1.07 11.43 -4.07
CA ALA A 63 0.31 12.68 -4.04
C ALA A 63 -0.29 12.93 -2.64
N ALA A 64 -0.79 11.90 -1.96
CA ALA A 64 -1.32 12.01 -0.60
C ALA A 64 -0.21 12.40 0.39
N ALA A 65 0.96 11.77 0.33
CA ALA A 65 2.11 12.14 1.15
C ALA A 65 2.59 13.58 0.88
N ALA A 66 2.56 14.02 -0.37
CA ALA A 66 2.90 15.40 -0.73
C ALA A 66 1.87 16.41 -0.20
N ALA A 67 0.56 16.14 -0.38
CA ALA A 67 -0.53 16.99 0.09
C ALA A 67 -0.59 17.07 1.62
N ALA A 68 -0.29 15.99 2.32
CA ALA A 68 -0.27 15.92 3.78
C ALA A 68 0.66 16.97 4.44
N ARG A 69 1.62 17.54 3.69
CA ARG A 69 2.48 18.63 4.17
C ARG A 69 1.72 19.94 4.35
N PHE A 70 0.62 20.13 3.65
CA PHE A 70 -0.11 21.40 3.56
C PHE A 70 -1.47 21.39 4.24
N TYR A 71 -2.02 20.19 4.51
CA TYR A 71 -3.33 20.00 5.11
C TYR A 71 -3.21 19.36 6.48
N ASP A 72 -3.90 19.92 7.46
CA ASP A 72 -3.94 19.39 8.82
C ASP A 72 -5.13 18.45 9.06
N HIS A 73 -6.13 18.45 8.17
CA HIS A 73 -7.29 17.57 8.25
C HIS A 73 -7.31 16.61 7.08
N ALA A 74 -7.45 15.32 7.38
CA ALA A 74 -7.56 14.28 6.37
C ALA A 74 -8.29 13.04 6.89
N GLU A 75 -9.07 12.41 6.00
CA GLU A 75 -9.66 11.09 6.22
C GLU A 75 -9.43 10.22 4.97
N LEU A 76 -9.34 8.90 5.17
CA LEU A 76 -9.14 7.92 4.11
C LEU A 76 -10.33 6.97 4.03
N THR A 77 -10.80 6.67 2.82
CA THR A 77 -11.83 5.67 2.57
C THR A 77 -11.31 4.63 1.58
N GLU A 78 -11.39 3.35 1.94
CA GLU A 78 -11.07 2.25 1.03
C GLU A 78 -12.30 1.38 0.78
N LEU A 79 -12.47 0.94 -0.47
CA LEU A 79 -13.64 0.19 -0.87
C LEU A 79 -13.21 -1.07 -1.63
N HIS A 80 -13.68 -2.23 -1.18
CA HIS A 80 -13.35 -3.52 -1.79
C HIS A 80 -14.58 -4.42 -1.91
N HIS A 81 -14.39 -5.49 -2.66
CA HIS A 81 -15.41 -6.54 -2.76
C HIS A 81 -15.71 -7.14 -1.38
N ASN A 82 -16.93 -7.61 -1.19
CA ASN A 82 -17.46 -8.15 0.08
C ASN A 82 -16.78 -9.43 0.57
N ARG A 83 -15.88 -10.04 -0.22
CA ARG A 83 -15.09 -11.23 0.18
C ARG A 83 -13.72 -10.90 0.76
N LYS A 84 -13.36 -9.60 0.85
CA LYS A 84 -12.12 -9.17 1.51
C LYS A 84 -12.31 -9.19 3.02
N ALA A 85 -11.54 -10.04 3.70
CA ALA A 85 -11.69 -10.28 5.14
C ALA A 85 -11.06 -9.18 6.02
N ASP A 86 -9.90 -8.67 5.61
CA ASP A 86 -9.18 -7.62 6.34
C ASP A 86 -9.80 -6.23 6.11
N ALA A 87 -9.84 -5.43 7.17
CA ALA A 87 -10.23 -4.03 7.15
C ALA A 87 -9.47 -3.26 8.26
N PRO A 88 -8.85 -2.10 7.98
CA PRO A 88 -8.62 -1.54 6.65
C PRO A 88 -7.69 -2.39 5.79
N SER A 89 -7.69 -2.15 4.46
CA SER A 89 -6.76 -2.84 3.55
C SER A 89 -5.31 -2.45 3.84
N GLY A 90 -4.37 -3.37 3.62
CA GLY A 90 -2.94 -3.07 3.79
C GLY A 90 -2.46 -1.89 2.95
N THR A 91 -3.05 -1.67 1.77
CA THR A 91 -2.75 -0.50 0.93
C THR A 91 -3.22 0.80 1.57
N CYS A 92 -4.38 0.81 2.21
CA CYS A 92 -4.89 1.98 2.93
C CYS A 92 -4.02 2.30 4.15
N ILE A 93 -3.63 1.28 4.91
CA ILE A 93 -2.70 1.42 6.03
C ILE A 93 -1.38 2.00 5.54
N LYS A 94 -0.81 1.47 4.44
CA LYS A 94 0.44 2.00 3.87
C LYS A 94 0.33 3.46 3.42
N THR A 95 -0.81 3.87 2.89
CA THR A 95 -1.06 5.27 2.53
C THR A 95 -1.03 6.16 3.78
N ALA A 96 -1.72 5.75 4.85
CA ALA A 96 -1.69 6.47 6.12
C ALA A 96 -0.27 6.56 6.69
N GLU A 97 0.49 5.47 6.70
CA GLU A 97 1.89 5.45 7.14
C GLU A 97 2.76 6.46 6.38
N LEU A 98 2.64 6.52 5.05
CA LEU A 98 3.39 7.48 4.23
C LEU A 98 3.03 8.95 4.55
N MET A 99 1.77 9.22 4.91
CA MET A 99 1.36 10.55 5.38
C MET A 99 1.92 10.83 6.78
N GLU A 100 1.98 9.82 7.65
CA GLU A 100 2.48 9.87 9.03
C GLU A 100 4.00 10.01 9.11
N GLU A 101 4.77 9.65 8.07
CA GLU A 101 6.22 9.86 7.99
C GLU A 101 6.63 11.33 8.18
N LEU A 102 5.71 12.26 8.02
CA LEU A 102 5.92 13.70 8.31
C LEU A 102 6.06 13.98 9.81
N GLY A 103 5.69 13.06 10.70
CA GLY A 103 5.75 13.23 12.15
C GLY A 103 4.77 14.27 12.71
N LYS A 104 3.70 14.59 11.98
CA LYS A 104 2.64 15.51 12.43
C LYS A 104 1.36 14.77 12.79
N SER A 105 0.52 15.41 13.63
CA SER A 105 -0.84 14.97 13.90
C SER A 105 -1.80 15.54 12.87
N PHE A 106 -2.86 14.78 12.61
CA PHE A 106 -3.97 15.17 11.75
C PHE A 106 -5.24 15.36 12.58
N ASN A 107 -6.17 16.16 12.07
CA ASN A 107 -7.47 16.44 12.71
C ASN A 107 -7.27 16.91 14.16
N PRO A 108 -6.49 17.99 14.41
CA PRO A 108 -6.03 18.37 15.75
C PRO A 108 -7.15 18.97 16.63
N GLU A 109 -8.29 19.31 16.08
CA GLU A 109 -9.39 19.90 16.84
C GLU A 109 -10.12 18.81 17.61
N GLU A 110 -10.12 18.95 18.92
CA GLU A 110 -10.90 18.08 19.80
C GLU A 110 -12.37 18.50 19.76
N VAL A 111 -13.17 17.69 19.09
CA VAL A 111 -14.63 17.77 19.17
C VAL A 111 -15.12 16.65 20.09
N GLU A 112 -15.97 16.97 21.05
CA GLU A 112 -16.66 15.94 21.82
C GLU A 112 -17.62 15.18 20.90
N GLU A 113 -17.12 14.10 20.28
CA GLU A 113 -17.90 13.29 19.34
C GLU A 113 -18.94 12.46 20.08
N HIS A 114 -20.18 12.51 19.60
CA HIS A 114 -21.26 11.63 20.03
C HIS A 114 -21.66 10.70 18.89
N GLU A 115 -21.21 9.45 18.92
CA GLU A 115 -21.63 8.46 17.94
C GLU A 115 -22.97 7.83 18.33
N SER A 116 -24.01 8.09 17.56
CA SER A 116 -25.30 7.41 17.72
C SER A 116 -25.24 5.93 17.35
N LEU A 117 -24.24 5.54 16.57
CA LEU A 117 -23.88 4.16 16.24
C LEU A 117 -22.37 4.02 16.35
N ALA A 118 -21.91 3.17 17.24
CA ALA A 118 -20.49 2.98 17.50
C ALA A 118 -19.71 2.60 16.20
N GLY A 119 -18.60 3.27 15.96
CA GLY A 119 -17.73 3.05 14.81
C GLY A 119 -18.15 3.78 13.53
N CYS A 120 -19.19 4.62 13.55
CA CYS A 120 -19.61 5.36 12.36
C CYS A 120 -18.58 6.41 11.91
N ARG A 121 -17.67 6.83 12.79
CA ARG A 121 -16.53 7.71 12.48
C ARG A 121 -15.28 6.97 11.99
N GLY A 122 -15.39 5.66 11.72
CA GLY A 122 -14.29 4.83 11.25
C GLY A 122 -13.24 4.53 12.34
N GLY A 123 -12.15 3.92 11.93
CA GLY A 123 -11.00 3.62 12.80
C GLY A 123 -10.03 4.79 12.87
N GLN A 124 -9.68 5.23 14.08
CA GLN A 124 -8.72 6.31 14.30
C GLN A 124 -7.32 5.74 14.57
N ARG A 125 -6.31 6.33 13.92
CA ARG A 125 -4.91 6.07 14.19
C ARG A 125 -4.35 7.04 15.25
N ASP A 126 -3.20 6.71 15.83
CA ASP A 126 -2.54 7.56 16.84
C ASP A 126 -2.20 8.97 16.29
N SER A 127 -2.00 9.08 15.00
CA SER A 127 -1.78 10.35 14.31
C SER A 127 -3.04 11.24 14.19
N GLY A 128 -4.21 10.71 14.54
CA GLY A 128 -5.49 11.38 14.33
C GLY A 128 -6.14 11.09 12.98
N LEU A 129 -5.46 10.44 12.04
CA LEU A 129 -6.06 10.03 10.77
C LEU A 129 -7.21 9.03 10.99
N ARG A 130 -8.32 9.22 10.27
CA ARG A 130 -9.44 8.28 10.27
C ARG A 130 -9.50 7.48 8.98
N LEU A 131 -9.74 6.18 9.13
CA LEU A 131 -9.81 5.20 8.04
C LEU A 131 -11.19 4.56 8.02
N HIS A 132 -11.82 4.56 6.84
CA HIS A 132 -13.13 3.99 6.60
C HIS A 132 -13.03 2.83 5.60
N SER A 133 -13.76 1.75 5.84
CA SER A 133 -13.75 0.55 4.99
C SER A 133 -15.14 0.22 4.49
N VAL A 134 -15.30 0.12 3.16
CA VAL A 134 -16.55 -0.30 2.51
C VAL A 134 -16.36 -1.67 1.88
N ARG A 135 -17.35 -2.55 2.03
CA ARG A 135 -17.38 -3.92 1.48
C ARG A 135 -18.69 -4.17 0.76
N LEU A 136 -18.65 -4.18 -0.60
CA LEU A 136 -19.85 -4.38 -1.43
C LEU A 136 -19.53 -5.28 -2.63
N PRO A 137 -20.51 -6.08 -3.10
CA PRO A 137 -20.45 -6.72 -4.41
C PRO A 137 -20.27 -5.65 -5.51
N GLY A 138 -19.53 -5.98 -6.57
CA GLY A 138 -19.27 -5.07 -7.69
C GLY A 138 -18.04 -4.18 -7.53
N LEU A 139 -17.54 -3.98 -6.30
CA LEU A 139 -16.26 -3.31 -6.07
C LEU A 139 -15.08 -4.26 -6.33
N VAL A 140 -13.95 -3.70 -6.73
CA VAL A 140 -12.67 -4.43 -6.87
C VAL A 140 -11.69 -3.94 -5.81
N ALA A 141 -11.08 -2.77 -6.02
CA ALA A 141 -10.18 -2.12 -5.07
C ALA A 141 -10.13 -0.61 -5.36
N HIS A 142 -10.57 0.18 -4.42
CA HIS A 142 -10.68 1.63 -4.56
C HIS A 142 -10.12 2.29 -3.30
N GLN A 143 -9.57 3.49 -3.46
CA GLN A 143 -9.14 4.30 -2.32
C GLN A 143 -9.34 5.79 -2.63
N GLU A 144 -9.80 6.50 -1.61
CA GLU A 144 -9.95 7.93 -1.60
C GLU A 144 -9.23 8.52 -0.39
N VAL A 145 -8.51 9.62 -0.58
CA VAL A 145 -7.94 10.44 0.47
C VAL A 145 -8.54 11.82 0.33
N MET A 146 -9.26 12.26 1.33
CA MET A 146 -9.89 13.57 1.38
C MET A 146 -9.15 14.44 2.39
N PHE A 147 -8.71 15.60 1.94
CA PHE A 147 -8.13 16.66 2.76
C PHE A 147 -9.12 17.82 2.90
N GLY A 148 -9.12 18.47 4.05
CA GLY A 148 -9.96 19.63 4.34
C GLY A 148 -9.14 20.82 4.81
N ALA A 149 -9.55 22.02 4.37
CA ALA A 149 -9.07 23.30 4.87
C ALA A 149 -10.21 24.33 4.84
N PRO A 150 -10.11 25.47 5.55
CA PRO A 150 -11.14 26.48 5.48
C PRO A 150 -11.42 26.93 4.04
N GLY A 151 -12.66 26.69 3.59
CA GLY A 151 -13.14 27.09 2.26
C GLY A 151 -12.85 26.11 1.13
N GLU A 152 -12.17 24.97 1.38
CA GLU A 152 -11.87 23.98 0.33
C GLU A 152 -11.80 22.54 0.85
N THR A 153 -11.97 21.62 -0.07
CA THR A 153 -11.56 20.21 0.09
C THR A 153 -10.70 19.81 -1.09
N TYR A 154 -9.69 18.96 -0.84
CA TYR A 154 -8.88 18.37 -1.87
C TYR A 154 -8.98 16.85 -1.80
N THR A 155 -9.45 16.21 -2.88
CA THR A 155 -9.69 14.77 -2.92
C THR A 155 -8.82 14.08 -3.95
N LEU A 156 -8.12 13.04 -3.52
CA LEU A 156 -7.39 12.11 -4.38
C LEU A 156 -8.15 10.80 -4.40
N ARG A 157 -8.45 10.27 -5.60
CA ARG A 157 -9.17 9.02 -5.75
C ARG A 157 -8.54 8.14 -6.82
N HIS A 158 -8.45 6.85 -6.53
CA HIS A 158 -8.05 5.81 -7.47
C HIS A 158 -9.03 4.65 -7.41
N ASP A 159 -9.51 4.24 -8.58
CA ASP A 159 -10.45 3.15 -8.75
C ASP A 159 -9.84 2.05 -9.63
N THR A 160 -9.56 0.89 -9.04
CA THR A 160 -9.29 -0.33 -9.80
C THR A 160 -10.63 -1.00 -10.10
N ILE A 161 -11.06 -0.97 -11.35
CA ILE A 161 -12.32 -1.57 -11.80
C ILE A 161 -12.12 -2.97 -12.40
N ASP A 162 -10.88 -3.29 -12.83
CA ASP A 162 -10.50 -4.58 -13.35
C ASP A 162 -9.02 -4.89 -13.04
N ARG A 163 -8.69 -6.17 -12.88
CA ARG A 163 -7.32 -6.60 -12.55
C ARG A 163 -6.30 -6.32 -13.66
N SER A 164 -6.72 -6.04 -14.88
CA SER A 164 -5.81 -5.59 -15.95
C SER A 164 -5.06 -4.30 -15.61
N ALA A 165 -5.59 -3.48 -14.69
CA ALA A 165 -4.92 -2.29 -14.15
C ALA A 165 -3.54 -2.56 -13.54
N TYR A 166 -3.25 -3.80 -13.13
CA TYR A 166 -1.95 -4.18 -12.57
C TYR A 166 -0.89 -4.50 -13.66
N ARG A 167 -1.30 -4.79 -14.91
CA ARG A 167 -0.40 -5.18 -16.00
C ARG A 167 0.72 -4.16 -16.27
N PRO A 168 0.45 -2.85 -16.34
CA PRO A 168 1.51 -1.85 -16.58
C PRO A 168 2.60 -1.89 -15.51
N GLY A 169 2.24 -2.00 -14.23
CA GLY A 169 3.20 -2.09 -13.13
C GLY A 169 4.01 -3.38 -13.15
N VAL A 170 3.38 -4.52 -13.45
CA VAL A 170 4.09 -5.80 -13.63
C VAL A 170 5.12 -5.67 -14.77
N LEU A 171 4.71 -5.16 -15.94
CA LEU A 171 5.61 -5.00 -17.08
C LEU A 171 6.74 -4.01 -16.80
N LEU A 172 6.46 -2.92 -16.10
CA LEU A 172 7.48 -1.97 -15.66
C LEU A 172 8.52 -2.65 -14.78
N THR A 173 8.08 -3.41 -13.79
CA THR A 173 8.95 -4.13 -12.86
C THR A 173 9.80 -5.19 -13.60
N VAL A 174 9.18 -6.00 -14.46
CA VAL A 174 9.89 -7.02 -15.26
C VAL A 174 10.98 -6.39 -16.15
N ARG A 175 10.70 -5.25 -16.77
CA ARG A 175 11.69 -4.54 -17.59
C ARG A 175 12.82 -3.93 -16.78
N LYS A 176 12.62 -3.63 -15.51
CA LYS A 176 13.60 -2.97 -14.64
C LYS A 176 14.37 -3.94 -13.76
N VAL A 177 13.81 -5.08 -13.38
CA VAL A 177 14.39 -6.00 -12.39
C VAL A 177 15.78 -6.49 -12.79
N GLY A 178 16.03 -6.71 -14.08
CA GLY A 178 17.35 -7.14 -14.59
C GLY A 178 18.45 -6.07 -14.47
N SER A 179 18.09 -4.79 -14.29
CA SER A 179 19.04 -3.70 -14.03
C SER A 179 19.28 -3.45 -12.54
N LEU A 180 18.56 -4.13 -11.67
CA LEU A 180 18.77 -4.06 -10.23
C LEU A 180 19.98 -4.95 -9.89
N SER A 181 21.01 -4.35 -9.32
CA SER A 181 22.20 -5.08 -8.87
C SER A 181 22.05 -5.43 -7.38
N SER A 182 21.94 -6.72 -7.07
CA SER A 182 22.11 -7.25 -5.72
C SER A 182 21.17 -6.78 -4.60
N ARG A 183 19.92 -6.37 -4.90
CA ARG A 183 18.92 -5.97 -3.86
C ARG A 183 17.55 -6.54 -4.18
N VAL A 184 16.87 -7.00 -3.13
CA VAL A 184 15.41 -7.23 -3.14
C VAL A 184 14.76 -5.99 -2.53
N TYR A 185 13.89 -5.33 -3.27
CA TYR A 185 13.17 -4.13 -2.82
C TYR A 185 11.77 -4.53 -2.33
N GLY A 186 11.34 -3.94 -1.19
CA GLY A 186 10.02 -4.11 -0.61
C GLY A 186 9.23 -2.81 -0.57
#